data_12445af7277b57a88079fc58621610cd
#
_entry.id   12445af7277b57a88079fc58621610cd
#
_cell.length_a   1.000
_cell.length_b   1.000
_cell.length_c   1.000
_cell.angle_alpha   90.00
_cell.angle_beta   90.00
_cell.angle_gamma   90.00
#
_symmetry.space_group_name_H-M   'P 1'
#
loop_
_entity.id
_entity.type
_entity.pdbx_description
1 polymer ?
#
loop_
_entity_poly.entity_id
_entity_poly.type
_entity_poly.pdbx_seq_one_letter_code
_entity_poly.pdbx_strand_id
1 'polypeptide(L)'
;EITTRLVGSEMCIRDSTREGAHSRPRICFHEDITGKEITTTLLSHVKKCSNVTILEYTTMTDILVDDGKCTGMAAETKEGETLHIHADNTIMATGGIGGLYDHSTNFPILTGDACRIAKEHGVELEHMDYVQIHPTCLYSKKPGRSFLISESARGEGAVLLNHKGERFVNELLPRDVVTKAIQEEMKKEGVEYEWISFAHVPKEIILKHFPHIYEECLEEGYDLLKEPAPIVPAQHYFMGGVHVNRDSATTMPNLYLSLIHISEPTRRVVI
;
A
#
# COMPACT_ATOMS: atom_id res chain seq x y z
N GLU A 1 24.90 5.12 -3.10
CA GLU A 1 24.88 6.44 -3.78
C GLU A 1 23.56 6.78 -4.49
N ILE A 2 22.74 5.79 -4.83
CA ILE A 2 21.42 6.02 -5.46
C ILE A 2 20.39 6.52 -4.45
N THR A 3 20.44 6.07 -3.21
CA THR A 3 19.50 6.45 -2.14
C THR A 3 19.61 7.93 -1.71
N THR A 4 20.76 8.54 -1.82
CA THR A 4 21.00 9.95 -1.43
C THR A 4 20.56 10.96 -2.50
N ARG A 5 20.33 10.55 -3.75
CA ARG A 5 19.88 11.42 -4.84
C ARG A 5 18.37 11.39 -5.10
N LEU A 6 17.64 10.41 -4.54
CA LEU A 6 16.20 10.25 -4.74
C LEU A 6 15.36 11.13 -3.80
N VAL A 7 15.94 11.63 -2.72
CA VAL A 7 15.26 12.51 -1.77
C VAL A 7 15.77 13.93 -2.03
N GLY A 8 14.97 14.73 -2.66
CA GLY A 8 15.33 15.99 -3.30
C GLY A 8 15.73 17.18 -2.41
N SER A 9 15.94 16.99 -1.11
CA SER A 9 16.54 18.02 -0.25
C SER A 9 17.27 17.39 0.93
N GLU A 10 18.37 18.01 1.36
CA GLU A 10 19.12 17.58 2.55
C GLU A 10 18.27 17.57 3.84
N MET A 11 17.14 18.24 3.85
CA MET A 11 16.21 18.27 4.99
C MET A 11 15.47 16.95 5.19
N CYS A 12 15.09 16.25 4.10
CA CYS A 12 14.37 14.97 4.18
C CYS A 12 15.22 13.79 4.66
N ILE A 13 16.56 13.88 4.55
CA ILE A 13 17.47 12.80 4.98
C ILE A 13 17.70 12.82 6.51
N ARG A 14 17.39 13.93 7.17
CA ARG A 14 17.62 14.10 8.62
C ARG A 14 16.43 13.74 9.50
N ASP A 15 15.24 13.74 8.94
CA ASP A 15 14.03 13.43 9.69
C ASP A 15 13.74 11.93 9.60
N SER A 16 13.90 11.24 10.73
CA SER A 16 13.54 9.84 10.86
C SER A 16 12.52 9.66 11.99
N THR A 17 11.54 8.78 11.77
CA THR A 17 10.48 8.46 12.73
C THR A 17 10.59 7.02 13.21
N ARG A 18 9.81 6.72 14.25
CA ARG A 18 9.53 5.36 14.70
C ARG A 18 8.19 4.90 14.18
N GLU A 19 8.10 3.61 13.89
CA GLU A 19 6.83 2.90 13.81
C GLU A 19 6.73 1.87 14.94
N GLY A 20 5.60 1.18 15.04
CA GLY A 20 5.42 0.12 16.03
C GLY A 20 6.57 -0.88 16.01
N ALA A 21 6.96 -1.39 17.18
CA ALA A 21 8.07 -2.32 17.39
C ALA A 21 9.49 -1.78 17.09
N HIS A 22 9.68 -0.54 16.62
CA HIS A 22 11.00 0.02 16.40
C HIS A 22 11.62 0.58 17.70
N SER A 23 12.83 0.16 18.01
CA SER A 23 13.61 0.64 19.18
C SER A 23 14.23 2.03 18.97
N ARG A 24 14.45 2.43 17.70
CA ARG A 24 15.06 3.71 17.31
C ARG A 24 14.41 4.29 16.08
N PRO A 25 14.39 5.64 15.89
CA PRO A 25 13.99 6.27 14.63
C PRO A 25 14.88 5.79 13.48
N ARG A 26 14.30 5.21 12.44
CA ARG A 26 15.05 4.65 11.29
C ARG A 26 14.35 4.87 9.96
N ILE A 27 13.10 5.34 10.00
CA ILE A 27 12.24 5.46 8.83
C ILE A 27 12.37 6.89 8.33
N CYS A 28 12.93 7.03 7.13
CA CYS A 28 12.90 8.31 6.42
C CYS A 28 11.46 8.57 5.97
N PHE A 29 10.99 9.77 6.17
CA PHE A 29 9.62 10.16 5.82
C PHE A 29 9.58 11.57 5.23
N HIS A 30 8.55 11.83 4.50
CA HIS A 30 8.18 13.17 4.03
C HIS A 30 6.75 13.42 4.48
N GLU A 31 6.59 14.13 5.59
CA GLU A 31 5.30 14.30 6.28
C GLU A 31 4.62 12.93 6.46
N ASP A 32 3.35 12.79 6.07
CA ASP A 32 2.61 11.52 6.02
C ASP A 32 2.30 11.05 4.58
N ILE A 33 3.00 11.60 3.57
CA ILE A 33 2.82 11.33 2.14
C ILE A 33 4.08 10.80 1.44
N THR A 34 4.95 10.13 2.14
CA THR A 34 6.25 9.62 1.63
C THR A 34 6.11 8.87 0.31
N GLY A 35 5.09 8.03 0.16
CA GLY A 35 4.84 7.29 -1.09
C GLY A 35 4.52 8.20 -2.27
N LYS A 36 3.76 9.27 -2.06
CA LYS A 36 3.45 10.27 -3.11
C LYS A 36 4.72 10.98 -3.57
N GLU A 37 5.56 11.41 -2.64
CA GLU A 37 6.84 12.08 -2.93
C GLU A 37 7.75 11.20 -3.77
N ILE A 38 7.96 9.94 -3.37
CA ILE A 38 8.78 8.97 -4.10
C ILE A 38 8.25 8.78 -5.52
N THR A 39 6.96 8.50 -5.66
CA THR A 39 6.33 8.22 -6.96
C THR A 39 6.42 9.43 -7.89
N THR A 40 6.11 10.64 -7.39
CA THR A 40 6.15 11.87 -8.18
C THR A 40 7.56 12.17 -8.66
N THR A 41 8.54 12.03 -7.78
CA THR A 41 9.95 12.26 -8.11
C THR A 41 10.45 11.27 -9.16
N LEU A 42 10.20 9.97 -8.98
CA LEU A 42 10.60 8.94 -9.94
C LEU A 42 9.93 9.14 -11.30
N LEU A 43 8.62 9.40 -11.33
CA LEU A 43 7.89 9.65 -12.57
C LEU A 43 8.42 10.87 -13.31
N SER A 44 8.78 11.94 -12.59
CA SER A 44 9.36 13.14 -13.19
C SER A 44 10.71 12.87 -13.88
N HIS A 45 11.50 11.92 -13.33
CA HIS A 45 12.76 11.49 -13.94
C HIS A 45 12.53 10.58 -15.14
N VAL A 46 11.62 9.61 -15.02
CA VAL A 46 11.27 8.71 -16.14
C VAL A 46 10.78 9.48 -17.37
N LYS A 47 9.93 10.50 -17.16
CA LYS A 47 9.44 11.37 -18.26
C LYS A 47 10.54 12.13 -19.00
N LYS A 48 11.74 12.25 -18.42
CA LYS A 48 12.91 12.87 -19.08
C LYS A 48 13.77 11.87 -19.86
N CYS A 49 13.51 10.57 -19.74
CA CYS A 49 14.28 9.53 -20.43
C CYS A 49 13.75 9.37 -21.86
N SER A 50 14.58 9.68 -22.86
CA SER A 50 14.19 9.60 -24.28
C SER A 50 13.97 8.18 -24.80
N ASN A 51 14.45 7.17 -24.07
CA ASN A 51 14.32 5.76 -24.39
C ASN A 51 13.15 5.07 -23.64
N VAL A 52 12.28 5.83 -23.00
CA VAL A 52 11.10 5.32 -22.28
C VAL A 52 9.84 5.85 -22.95
N THR A 53 8.93 4.95 -23.28
CA THR A 53 7.57 5.28 -23.75
C THR A 53 6.57 4.94 -22.65
N ILE A 54 5.73 5.90 -22.26
CA ILE A 54 4.65 5.71 -21.28
C ILE A 54 3.33 5.68 -22.06
N LEU A 55 2.58 4.59 -21.91
CA LEU A 55 1.24 4.42 -22.47
C LEU A 55 0.24 4.63 -21.33
N GLU A 56 -0.27 5.84 -21.19
CA GLU A 56 -1.31 6.16 -20.19
C GLU A 56 -2.67 5.63 -20.65
N TYR A 57 -3.56 5.31 -19.72
CA TYR A 57 -4.92 4.80 -19.98
C TYR A 57 -4.95 3.54 -20.85
N THR A 58 -3.92 2.71 -20.74
CA THR A 58 -3.75 1.46 -21.47
C THR A 58 -3.69 0.32 -20.48
N THR A 59 -4.59 -0.64 -20.62
CA THR A 59 -4.73 -1.78 -19.68
C THR A 59 -4.15 -3.03 -20.30
N MET A 60 -3.23 -3.70 -19.60
CA MET A 60 -2.75 -5.03 -19.98
C MET A 60 -3.92 -6.03 -19.88
N THR A 61 -4.22 -6.72 -20.96
CA THR A 61 -5.30 -7.71 -21.04
C THR A 61 -4.79 -9.14 -21.01
N ASP A 62 -3.57 -9.37 -21.54
CA ASP A 62 -2.94 -10.67 -21.62
C ASP A 62 -1.43 -10.58 -21.84
N ILE A 63 -0.72 -11.70 -21.78
CA ILE A 63 0.65 -11.86 -22.26
C ILE A 63 0.66 -12.57 -23.62
N LEU A 64 1.65 -12.23 -24.45
CA LEU A 64 1.91 -12.94 -25.71
C LEU A 64 2.87 -14.09 -25.44
N VAL A 65 2.51 -15.29 -25.86
CA VAL A 65 3.32 -16.50 -25.62
C VAL A 65 3.61 -17.18 -26.95
N ASP A 66 4.87 -17.54 -27.17
CA ASP A 66 5.33 -18.36 -28.29
C ASP A 66 6.33 -19.38 -27.79
N ASP A 67 6.16 -20.64 -28.20
CA ASP A 67 6.99 -21.79 -27.77
C ASP A 67 7.25 -21.84 -26.25
N GLY A 68 6.19 -21.55 -25.45
CA GLY A 68 6.25 -21.57 -23.99
C GLY A 68 7.04 -20.42 -23.34
N LYS A 69 7.36 -19.37 -24.09
CA LYS A 69 8.07 -18.16 -23.62
C LYS A 69 7.21 -16.94 -23.78
N CYS A 70 7.31 -16.01 -22.87
CA CYS A 70 6.70 -14.70 -23.03
C CYS A 70 7.46 -13.91 -24.10
N THR A 71 6.70 -13.36 -25.05
CA THR A 71 7.21 -12.55 -26.17
C THR A 71 6.63 -11.14 -26.20
N GLY A 72 5.97 -10.74 -25.11
CA GLY A 72 5.36 -9.43 -24.98
C GLY A 72 4.03 -9.47 -24.24
N MET A 73 3.19 -8.46 -24.50
CA MET A 73 1.86 -8.35 -23.91
C MET A 73 0.81 -7.85 -24.89
N ALA A 74 -0.44 -8.22 -24.66
CA ALA A 74 -1.60 -7.59 -25.25
C ALA A 74 -2.14 -6.52 -24.28
N ALA A 75 -2.58 -5.41 -24.82
CA ALA A 75 -3.17 -4.33 -24.05
C ALA A 75 -4.34 -3.70 -24.81
N GLU A 76 -5.23 -3.03 -24.08
CA GLU A 76 -6.34 -2.28 -24.64
C GLU A 76 -6.22 -0.81 -24.26
N THR A 77 -6.35 0.06 -25.23
CA THR A 77 -6.37 1.52 -25.04
C THR A 77 -7.72 1.96 -24.50
N LYS A 78 -7.80 3.21 -24.02
CA LYS A 78 -9.06 3.84 -23.59
C LYS A 78 -10.14 3.86 -24.69
N GLU A 79 -9.71 3.91 -25.95
CA GLU A 79 -10.56 3.92 -27.14
C GLU A 79 -11.03 2.51 -27.54
N GLY A 80 -10.58 1.46 -26.87
CA GLY A 80 -10.91 0.05 -27.14
C GLY A 80 -10.04 -0.58 -28.25
N GLU A 81 -8.91 0.04 -28.60
CA GLU A 81 -7.97 -0.54 -29.55
C GLU A 81 -7.09 -1.58 -28.86
N THR A 82 -6.97 -2.76 -29.47
CA THR A 82 -6.05 -3.81 -29.00
C THR A 82 -4.65 -3.55 -29.54
N LEU A 83 -3.69 -3.49 -28.63
CA LEU A 83 -2.26 -3.38 -28.94
C LEU A 83 -1.55 -4.70 -28.66
N HIS A 84 -0.71 -5.15 -29.57
CA HIS A 84 0.23 -6.23 -29.33
C HIS A 84 1.64 -5.64 -29.25
N ILE A 85 2.22 -5.66 -28.05
CA ILE A 85 3.53 -5.09 -27.77
C ILE A 85 4.52 -6.25 -27.63
N HIS A 86 5.40 -6.41 -28.62
CA HIS A 86 6.43 -7.44 -28.60
C HIS A 86 7.67 -6.95 -27.85
N ALA A 87 8.22 -7.82 -27.02
CA ALA A 87 9.41 -7.53 -26.22
C ALA A 87 10.20 -8.82 -25.93
N ASP A 88 11.52 -8.70 -25.84
CA ASP A 88 12.40 -9.79 -25.43
C ASP A 88 12.19 -10.19 -23.96
N ASN A 89 11.79 -9.23 -23.13
CA ASN A 89 11.49 -9.42 -21.72
C ASN A 89 10.27 -8.59 -21.30
N THR A 90 9.39 -9.18 -20.52
CA THR A 90 8.20 -8.52 -19.97
C THR A 90 8.28 -8.52 -18.45
N ILE A 91 8.09 -7.35 -17.82
CA ILE A 91 8.09 -7.20 -16.37
C ILE A 91 6.69 -6.77 -15.94
N MET A 92 6.01 -7.63 -15.18
CA MET A 92 4.73 -7.27 -14.56
C MET A 92 4.96 -6.48 -13.27
N ALA A 93 4.32 -5.33 -13.14
CA ALA A 93 4.31 -4.49 -11.95
C ALA A 93 2.87 -3.99 -11.67
N THR A 94 1.93 -4.90 -11.74
CA THR A 94 0.48 -4.65 -11.85
C THR A 94 -0.21 -4.42 -10.51
N GLY A 95 0.55 -4.43 -9.40
CA GLY A 95 -0.02 -4.33 -8.05
C GLY A 95 -0.70 -5.62 -7.58
N GLY A 96 -1.52 -5.50 -6.54
CA GLY A 96 -2.14 -6.63 -5.85
C GLY A 96 -3.63 -6.81 -6.16
N ILE A 97 -4.37 -7.22 -5.12
CA ILE A 97 -5.79 -7.61 -5.19
C ILE A 97 -6.71 -6.69 -4.37
N GLY A 98 -6.21 -5.53 -3.92
CA GLY A 98 -6.91 -4.69 -2.95
C GLY A 98 -8.26 -4.17 -3.43
N GLY A 99 -8.45 -4.01 -4.73
CA GLY A 99 -9.73 -3.60 -5.32
C GLY A 99 -10.86 -4.61 -5.19
N LEU A 100 -10.57 -5.84 -4.73
CA LEU A 100 -11.57 -6.89 -4.46
C LEU A 100 -12.17 -6.81 -3.04
N TYR A 101 -11.71 -5.85 -2.21
CA TYR A 101 -12.14 -5.69 -0.82
C TYR A 101 -12.94 -4.41 -0.65
N ASP A 102 -14.02 -4.47 0.13
CA ASP A 102 -14.87 -3.31 0.44
C ASP A 102 -14.10 -2.19 1.14
N HIS A 103 -13.19 -2.58 2.06
CA HIS A 103 -12.26 -1.66 2.72
C HIS A 103 -10.83 -2.00 2.32
N SER A 104 -10.19 -1.11 1.57
CA SER A 104 -8.81 -1.28 1.11
C SER A 104 -8.09 0.05 1.01
N THR A 105 -6.82 0.07 1.39
CA THR A 105 -5.93 1.22 1.16
C THR A 105 -5.41 1.28 -0.27
N ASN A 106 -5.69 0.26 -1.08
CA ASN A 106 -5.26 0.17 -2.46
C ASN A 106 -6.32 0.80 -3.40
N PHE A 107 -5.91 1.13 -4.61
CA PHE A 107 -6.85 1.62 -5.61
C PHE A 107 -7.79 0.52 -6.09
N PRO A 108 -9.09 0.83 -6.35
CA PRO A 108 -10.08 -0.16 -6.81
C PRO A 108 -9.71 -0.87 -8.12
N ILE A 109 -8.84 -0.27 -8.93
CA ILE A 109 -8.34 -0.87 -10.17
C ILE A 109 -7.41 -2.07 -9.95
N LEU A 110 -6.92 -2.30 -8.74
CA LEU A 110 -5.98 -3.39 -8.42
C LEU A 110 -6.77 -4.68 -8.13
N THR A 111 -7.18 -5.39 -9.18
CA THR A 111 -8.09 -6.54 -9.14
C THR A 111 -7.40 -7.90 -9.31
N GLY A 112 -6.06 -7.94 -9.29
CA GLY A 112 -5.28 -9.17 -9.37
C GLY A 112 -5.12 -9.71 -10.79
N ASP A 113 -5.20 -8.86 -11.80
CA ASP A 113 -5.15 -9.28 -13.20
C ASP A 113 -3.90 -10.07 -13.56
N ALA A 114 -2.73 -9.71 -13.00
CA ALA A 114 -1.52 -10.51 -13.22
C ALA A 114 -1.65 -11.95 -12.71
N CYS A 115 -2.31 -12.16 -11.58
CA CYS A 115 -2.54 -13.51 -11.05
C CYS A 115 -3.48 -14.32 -11.95
N ARG A 116 -4.53 -13.68 -12.49
CA ARG A 116 -5.43 -14.29 -13.45
C ARG A 116 -4.70 -14.69 -14.72
N ILE A 117 -4.01 -13.74 -15.35
CA ILE A 117 -3.25 -13.96 -16.58
C ILE A 117 -2.18 -15.05 -16.37
N ALA A 118 -1.40 -14.96 -15.31
CA ALA A 118 -0.38 -15.96 -14.98
C ALA A 118 -0.99 -17.36 -14.87
N LYS A 119 -2.11 -17.51 -14.18
CA LYS A 119 -2.82 -18.79 -14.02
C LYS A 119 -3.32 -19.34 -15.36
N GLU A 120 -3.87 -18.50 -16.22
CA GLU A 120 -4.39 -18.88 -17.55
C GLU A 120 -3.26 -19.44 -18.46
N HIS A 121 -2.04 -18.95 -18.29
CA HIS A 121 -0.85 -19.41 -19.03
C HIS A 121 0.01 -20.43 -18.27
N GLY A 122 -0.50 -20.99 -17.17
CA GLY A 122 0.22 -22.04 -16.42
C GLY A 122 1.45 -21.55 -15.65
N VAL A 123 1.57 -20.23 -15.41
CA VAL A 123 2.59 -19.66 -14.54
C VAL A 123 2.21 -19.91 -13.09
N GLU A 124 3.18 -20.34 -12.28
CA GLU A 124 2.95 -20.73 -10.88
C GLU A 124 2.56 -19.53 -10.01
N LEU A 125 1.59 -19.76 -9.11
CA LEU A 125 1.16 -18.81 -8.08
C LEU A 125 1.49 -19.38 -6.71
N GLU A 126 1.83 -18.51 -5.74
CA GLU A 126 2.07 -18.92 -4.36
C GLU A 126 1.42 -17.98 -3.35
N HIS A 127 1.14 -18.51 -2.16
CA HIS A 127 0.66 -17.74 -1.00
C HIS A 127 -0.55 -16.82 -1.30
N MET A 128 -1.49 -17.28 -2.11
CA MET A 128 -2.66 -16.50 -2.51
C MET A 128 -3.59 -16.08 -1.35
N ASP A 129 -3.42 -16.73 -0.19
CA ASP A 129 -4.09 -16.43 1.08
C ASP A 129 -3.34 -15.43 1.97
N TYR A 130 -2.12 -15.00 1.59
CA TYR A 130 -1.30 -14.08 2.38
C TYR A 130 -1.72 -12.63 2.11
N VAL A 131 -2.71 -12.19 2.87
CA VAL A 131 -3.23 -10.81 2.82
C VAL A 131 -3.01 -10.14 4.17
N GLN A 132 -2.33 -9.00 4.17
CA GLN A 132 -2.20 -8.18 5.37
C GLN A 132 -3.34 -7.18 5.48
N ILE A 133 -3.96 -7.13 6.65
CA ILE A 133 -4.97 -6.14 7.02
C ILE A 133 -4.30 -5.05 7.86
N HIS A 134 -4.50 -3.79 7.50
CA HIS A 134 -4.10 -2.67 8.35
C HIS A 134 -5.21 -2.36 9.36
N PRO A 135 -4.91 -2.24 10.65
CA PRO A 135 -5.93 -2.10 11.69
C PRO A 135 -6.66 -0.74 11.64
N THR A 136 -5.99 0.34 11.22
CA THR A 136 -6.50 1.69 11.38
C THR A 136 -6.60 2.43 10.04
N CYS A 137 -7.69 2.22 9.31
CA CYS A 137 -8.08 3.06 8.19
C CYS A 137 -9.30 3.89 8.57
N LEU A 138 -9.36 5.11 8.08
CA LEU A 138 -10.52 5.98 8.31
C LEU A 138 -11.77 5.33 7.72
N TYR A 139 -12.79 5.16 8.54
CA TYR A 139 -14.07 4.68 8.06
C TYR A 139 -14.81 5.81 7.34
N SER A 140 -15.17 5.56 6.09
CA SER A 140 -15.97 6.46 5.27
C SER A 140 -16.93 5.65 4.41
N LYS A 141 -18.12 6.21 4.17
CA LYS A 141 -19.11 5.68 3.22
C LYS A 141 -18.87 6.17 1.78
N LYS A 142 -17.88 7.02 1.56
CA LYS A 142 -17.50 7.47 0.22
C LYS A 142 -16.88 6.32 -0.55
N PRO A 143 -17.21 6.16 -1.85
CA PRO A 143 -16.58 5.13 -2.68
C PRO A 143 -15.11 5.47 -2.92
N GLY A 144 -14.28 4.45 -3.03
CA GLY A 144 -12.86 4.58 -3.33
C GLY A 144 -11.99 3.83 -2.34
N ARG A 145 -10.72 4.19 -2.27
CA ARG A 145 -9.80 3.57 -1.33
C ARG A 145 -9.99 4.14 0.08
N SER A 146 -9.87 3.27 1.08
CA SER A 146 -9.85 3.70 2.48
C SER A 146 -8.59 4.52 2.77
N PHE A 147 -8.76 5.66 3.44
CA PHE A 147 -7.63 6.49 3.83
C PHE A 147 -6.88 5.84 5.00
N LEU A 148 -5.56 5.77 4.90
CA LEU A 148 -4.71 5.14 5.90
C LEU A 148 -4.39 6.11 7.04
N ILE A 149 -4.84 5.80 8.25
CA ILE A 149 -4.26 6.41 9.47
C ILE A 149 -3.04 5.58 9.83
N SER A 150 -1.85 6.13 9.58
CA SER A 150 -0.60 5.39 9.64
C SER A 150 -0.31 4.82 11.04
N GLU A 151 0.51 3.77 11.08
CA GLU A 151 0.94 3.15 12.33
C GLU A 151 1.71 4.10 13.24
N SER A 152 2.38 5.10 12.66
CA SER A 152 3.08 6.16 13.41
C SER A 152 2.14 6.92 14.35
N ALA A 153 0.86 7.10 14.00
CA ALA A 153 -0.11 7.75 14.86
C ALA A 153 -0.25 7.01 16.21
N ARG A 154 -0.31 5.68 16.17
CA ARG A 154 -0.33 4.84 17.38
C ARG A 154 1.03 4.87 18.10
N GLY A 155 2.12 4.93 17.33
CA GLY A 155 3.47 5.10 17.86
C GLY A 155 3.68 6.42 18.61
N GLU A 156 3.02 7.50 18.20
CA GLU A 156 3.05 8.82 18.85
C GLU A 156 2.00 8.95 19.99
N GLY A 157 1.21 7.89 20.29
CA GLY A 157 0.34 7.84 21.43
C GLY A 157 -1.16 7.93 21.14
N ALA A 158 -1.59 7.82 19.89
CA ALA A 158 -3.01 7.68 19.59
C ALA A 158 -3.52 6.32 20.11
N VAL A 159 -4.72 6.31 20.69
CA VAL A 159 -5.31 5.15 21.37
C VAL A 159 -6.59 4.70 20.69
N LEU A 160 -6.91 3.41 20.78
CA LEU A 160 -8.12 2.81 20.23
C LEU A 160 -9.20 2.73 21.32
N LEU A 161 -10.39 3.22 20.98
CA LEU A 161 -11.54 3.28 21.89
C LEU A 161 -12.74 2.59 21.26
N ASN A 162 -13.51 1.88 22.08
CA ASN A 162 -14.83 1.38 21.71
C ASN A 162 -15.91 2.48 21.81
N HIS A 163 -17.15 2.18 21.46
CA HIS A 163 -18.27 3.14 21.53
C HIS A 163 -18.63 3.60 22.96
N LYS A 164 -18.06 2.98 24.01
CA LYS A 164 -18.15 3.43 25.40
C LYS A 164 -17.03 4.36 25.82
N GLY A 165 -16.05 4.61 24.93
CA GLY A 165 -14.87 5.41 25.21
C GLY A 165 -13.78 4.65 26.00
N GLU A 166 -13.83 3.33 26.00
CA GLU A 166 -12.88 2.47 26.73
C GLU A 166 -11.80 1.93 25.79
N ARG A 167 -10.54 1.94 26.24
CA ARG A 167 -9.46 1.23 25.52
C ARG A 167 -9.67 -0.28 25.66
N PHE A 168 -9.56 -1.00 24.56
CA PHE A 168 -9.79 -2.44 24.50
C PHE A 168 -8.58 -3.25 24.04
N VAL A 169 -7.50 -2.60 23.58
CA VAL A 169 -6.29 -3.27 23.12
C VAL A 169 -5.05 -2.41 23.37
N ASN A 170 -3.87 -3.04 23.42
CA ASN A 170 -2.60 -2.32 23.34
C ASN A 170 -2.28 -2.07 21.84
N GLU A 171 -2.28 -0.82 21.44
CA GLU A 171 -2.16 -0.35 20.06
C GLU A 171 -0.78 -0.61 19.43
N LEU A 172 0.23 -0.90 20.26
CA LEU A 172 1.60 -1.17 19.83
C LEU A 172 1.89 -2.65 19.55
N LEU A 173 0.88 -3.52 19.72
CA LEU A 173 0.97 -4.93 19.35
C LEU A 173 1.03 -5.09 17.82
N PRO A 174 1.45 -6.28 17.33
CA PRO A 174 1.46 -6.59 15.90
C PRO A 174 0.11 -6.33 15.23
N ARG A 175 0.13 -5.96 13.93
CA ARG A 175 -1.05 -5.53 13.16
C ARG A 175 -2.18 -6.57 13.17
N ASP A 176 -1.85 -7.84 13.06
CA ASP A 176 -2.81 -8.95 13.09
C ASP A 176 -3.54 -9.04 14.44
N VAL A 177 -2.82 -8.86 15.56
CA VAL A 177 -3.39 -8.86 16.91
C VAL A 177 -4.33 -7.67 17.09
N VAL A 178 -3.89 -6.46 16.69
CA VAL A 178 -4.72 -5.25 16.81
C VAL A 178 -5.94 -5.33 15.89
N THR A 179 -5.78 -5.80 14.66
CA THR A 179 -6.88 -6.04 13.71
C THR A 179 -7.94 -6.97 14.29
N LYS A 180 -7.50 -8.11 14.84
CA LYS A 180 -8.40 -9.08 15.46
C LYS A 180 -9.15 -8.48 16.63
N ALA A 181 -8.47 -7.74 17.49
CA ALA A 181 -9.10 -7.09 18.65
C ALA A 181 -10.18 -6.07 18.22
N ILE A 182 -9.90 -5.27 17.16
CA ILE A 182 -10.90 -4.34 16.62
C ILE A 182 -12.11 -5.09 16.05
N GLN A 183 -11.89 -6.14 15.27
CA GLN A 183 -12.98 -6.94 14.68
C GLN A 183 -13.83 -7.63 15.75
N GLU A 184 -13.21 -8.13 16.83
CA GLU A 184 -13.90 -8.76 17.96
C GLU A 184 -14.74 -7.72 18.72
N GLU A 185 -14.22 -6.51 18.95
CA GLU A 185 -14.96 -5.44 19.64
C GLU A 185 -16.12 -4.93 18.79
N MET A 186 -15.89 -4.66 17.50
CA MET A 186 -16.94 -4.29 16.54
C MET A 186 -18.09 -5.33 16.53
N LYS A 187 -17.73 -6.62 16.48
CA LYS A 187 -18.71 -7.72 16.52
C LYS A 187 -19.48 -7.76 17.82
N LYS A 188 -18.82 -7.56 18.94
CA LYS A 188 -19.41 -7.57 20.29
C LYS A 188 -20.39 -6.41 20.48
N GLU A 189 -20.07 -5.23 19.95
CA GLU A 189 -20.91 -4.03 20.02
C GLU A 189 -21.94 -3.95 18.89
N GLY A 190 -21.79 -4.75 17.82
CA GLY A 190 -22.69 -4.74 16.66
C GLY A 190 -22.56 -3.48 15.82
N VAL A 191 -21.34 -2.96 15.67
CA VAL A 191 -21.03 -1.69 14.99
C VAL A 191 -20.17 -1.91 13.75
N GLU A 192 -20.14 -0.90 12.86
CA GLU A 192 -19.39 -0.96 11.60
C GLU A 192 -17.96 -0.40 11.72
N TYR A 193 -17.61 0.26 12.81
CA TYR A 193 -16.30 0.88 13.06
C TYR A 193 -16.03 1.03 14.55
N GLU A 194 -14.79 1.29 14.90
CA GLU A 194 -14.34 1.72 16.21
C GLU A 194 -13.68 3.10 16.12
N TRP A 195 -13.10 3.58 17.20
CA TRP A 195 -12.58 4.92 17.30
C TRP A 195 -11.06 4.96 17.51
N ILE A 196 -10.38 5.92 16.87
CA ILE A 196 -9.01 6.31 17.21
C ILE A 196 -9.01 7.72 17.80
N SER A 197 -8.39 7.88 18.97
CA SER A 197 -8.31 9.16 19.67
C SER A 197 -6.89 9.67 19.72
N PHE A 198 -6.70 10.93 19.37
CA PHE A 198 -5.45 11.67 19.46
C PHE A 198 -5.35 12.54 20.72
N ALA A 199 -6.26 12.39 21.69
CA ALA A 199 -6.31 13.24 22.88
C ALA A 199 -5.00 13.28 23.70
N HIS A 200 -4.17 12.24 23.60
CA HIS A 200 -2.88 12.16 24.28
C HIS A 200 -1.69 12.56 23.41
N VAL A 201 -1.92 12.89 22.11
CA VAL A 201 -0.88 13.33 21.19
C VAL A 201 -0.81 14.86 21.21
N PRO A 202 0.36 15.46 21.44
CA PRO A 202 0.49 16.92 21.40
C PRO A 202 0.03 17.52 20.06
N LYS A 203 -0.67 18.64 20.11
CA LYS A 203 -1.19 19.33 18.93
C LYS A 203 -0.11 19.60 17.88
N GLU A 204 1.08 20.00 18.32
CA GLU A 204 2.22 20.30 17.46
C GLU A 204 2.69 19.03 16.71
N ILE A 205 2.61 17.87 17.35
CA ILE A 205 2.92 16.58 16.71
C ILE A 205 1.86 16.24 15.66
N ILE A 206 0.59 16.40 15.97
CA ILE A 206 -0.50 16.13 15.01
C ILE A 206 -0.32 16.99 13.76
N LEU A 207 -0.14 18.30 13.92
CA LEU A 207 -0.05 19.23 12.81
C LEU A 207 1.27 19.15 12.03
N LYS A 208 2.37 18.66 12.65
CA LYS A 208 3.67 18.55 12.01
C LYS A 208 3.92 17.19 11.38
N HIS A 209 3.52 16.09 12.05
CA HIS A 209 3.83 14.73 11.60
C HIS A 209 2.67 14.10 10.80
N PHE A 210 1.45 14.59 10.98
CA PHE A 210 0.24 14.02 10.39
C PHE A 210 -0.67 15.07 9.74
N PRO A 211 -0.12 16.06 8.97
CA PRO A 211 -0.92 17.13 8.42
C PRO A 211 -2.03 16.62 7.51
N HIS A 212 -1.75 15.65 6.62
CA HIS A 212 -2.75 15.13 5.69
C HIS A 212 -3.75 14.18 6.38
N ILE A 213 -3.33 13.43 7.42
CA ILE A 213 -4.26 12.66 8.26
C ILE A 213 -5.23 13.60 8.96
N TYR A 214 -4.73 14.73 9.47
CA TYR A 214 -5.58 15.74 10.11
C TYR A 214 -6.56 16.37 9.11
N GLU A 215 -6.06 16.79 7.94
CA GLU A 215 -6.88 17.39 6.87
C GLU A 215 -7.96 16.42 6.39
N GLU A 216 -7.62 15.17 6.07
CA GLU A 216 -8.57 14.18 5.59
C GLU A 216 -9.65 13.85 6.63
N CYS A 217 -9.26 13.68 7.91
CA CYS A 217 -10.24 13.50 8.98
C CYS A 217 -11.16 14.70 9.13
N LEU A 218 -10.62 15.91 8.99
CA LEU A 218 -11.42 17.15 9.06
C LEU A 218 -12.38 17.26 7.87
N GLU A 219 -11.99 16.86 6.66
CA GLU A 219 -12.86 16.81 5.48
C GLU A 219 -14.00 15.78 5.62
N GLU A 220 -13.78 14.70 6.39
CA GLU A 220 -14.80 13.73 6.77
C GLU A 220 -15.64 14.20 7.99
N GLY A 221 -15.34 15.36 8.57
CA GLY A 221 -16.09 15.98 9.67
C GLY A 221 -15.53 15.72 11.07
N TYR A 222 -14.32 15.16 11.19
CA TYR A 222 -13.71 14.78 12.47
C TYR A 222 -12.48 15.65 12.78
N ASP A 223 -12.57 16.53 13.76
CA ASP A 223 -11.45 17.33 14.25
C ASP A 223 -10.64 16.56 15.28
N LEU A 224 -9.52 15.96 14.87
CA LEU A 224 -8.64 15.13 15.72
C LEU A 224 -8.11 15.88 16.96
N LEU A 225 -8.17 17.20 16.99
CA LEU A 225 -7.80 18.01 18.16
C LEU A 225 -8.91 18.07 19.21
N LYS A 226 -10.12 17.64 18.88
CA LYS A 226 -11.31 17.75 19.74
C LYS A 226 -12.01 16.43 20.01
N GLU A 227 -11.98 15.54 19.01
CA GLU A 227 -12.77 14.30 19.03
C GLU A 227 -12.04 13.15 18.34
N PRO A 228 -12.40 11.89 18.63
CA PRO A 228 -11.85 10.73 17.93
C PRO A 228 -12.41 10.62 16.52
N ALA A 229 -11.65 9.98 15.62
CA ALA A 229 -12.08 9.63 14.27
C ALA A 229 -12.48 8.14 14.18
N PRO A 230 -13.47 7.77 13.34
CA PRO A 230 -13.88 6.39 13.17
C PRO A 230 -12.86 5.62 12.33
N ILE A 231 -12.56 4.37 12.75
CA ILE A 231 -11.61 3.51 12.04
C ILE A 231 -12.19 2.12 11.79
N VAL A 232 -11.73 1.52 10.70
CA VAL A 232 -12.06 0.16 10.32
C VAL A 232 -10.78 -0.57 9.84
N PRO A 233 -10.62 -1.87 10.13
CA PRO A 233 -9.59 -2.67 9.49
C PRO A 233 -9.82 -2.76 7.98
N ALA A 234 -8.75 -2.57 7.20
CA ALA A 234 -8.82 -2.58 5.74
C ALA A 234 -7.68 -3.41 5.14
N GLN A 235 -7.93 -4.02 3.98
CA GLN A 235 -6.88 -4.67 3.21
C GLN A 235 -5.77 -3.66 2.87
N HIS A 236 -4.52 -4.08 3.04
CA HIS A 236 -3.36 -3.19 2.87
C HIS A 236 -2.30 -3.77 1.96
N TYR A 237 -1.77 -4.97 2.25
CA TYR A 237 -0.81 -5.66 1.41
C TYR A 237 -1.35 -7.01 0.94
N PHE A 238 -1.03 -7.34 -0.32
CA PHE A 238 -1.09 -8.69 -0.85
C PHE A 238 0.34 -9.19 -0.97
N MET A 239 0.69 -10.22 -0.19
CA MET A 239 2.06 -10.74 -0.08
C MET A 239 2.26 -12.03 -0.87
N GLY A 240 1.18 -12.62 -1.36
CA GLY A 240 1.19 -13.70 -2.33
C GLY A 240 1.18 -13.19 -3.77
N GLY A 241 0.96 -14.07 -4.72
CA GLY A 241 0.84 -13.73 -6.14
C GLY A 241 1.60 -14.68 -7.05
N VAL A 242 2.11 -14.15 -8.14
CA VAL A 242 2.91 -14.91 -9.12
C VAL A 242 4.24 -15.31 -8.49
N HIS A 243 4.54 -16.61 -8.52
CA HIS A 243 5.81 -17.14 -8.00
C HIS A 243 7.00 -16.60 -8.80
N VAL A 244 8.04 -16.18 -8.08
CA VAL A 244 9.32 -15.75 -8.68
C VAL A 244 10.52 -16.26 -7.89
N ASN A 245 11.61 -16.45 -8.59
CA ASN A 245 12.89 -16.71 -7.98
C ASN A 245 13.59 -15.43 -7.48
N ARG A 246 14.84 -15.53 -7.02
CA ARG A 246 15.62 -14.38 -6.51
C ARG A 246 15.96 -13.33 -7.57
N ASP A 247 15.85 -13.67 -8.83
CA ASP A 247 16.15 -12.80 -9.97
C ASP A 247 14.88 -12.19 -10.57
N SER A 248 13.76 -12.23 -9.86
CA SER A 248 12.43 -11.79 -10.31
C SER A 248 11.84 -12.62 -11.45
N ALA A 249 12.48 -13.69 -11.88
CA ALA A 249 12.00 -14.53 -12.98
C ALA A 249 10.86 -15.44 -12.51
N THR A 250 9.77 -15.45 -13.27
CA THR A 250 8.65 -16.38 -13.07
C THR A 250 9.00 -17.79 -13.58
N THR A 251 8.07 -18.72 -13.49
CA THR A 251 8.22 -20.06 -14.10
C THR A 251 8.12 -20.05 -15.63
N MET A 252 7.70 -18.93 -16.25
CA MET A 252 7.69 -18.74 -17.68
C MET A 252 8.92 -17.94 -18.12
N PRO A 253 9.74 -18.46 -19.07
CA PRO A 253 10.88 -17.71 -19.60
C PRO A 253 10.49 -16.33 -20.13
N ASN A 254 11.34 -15.33 -19.95
CA ASN A 254 11.19 -13.93 -20.37
C ASN A 254 10.04 -13.16 -19.68
N LEU A 255 9.39 -13.78 -18.68
CA LEU A 255 8.38 -13.11 -17.85
C LEU A 255 8.92 -12.92 -16.45
N TYR A 256 8.90 -11.68 -15.99
CA TYR A 256 9.41 -11.24 -14.70
C TYR A 256 8.32 -10.51 -13.91
N LEU A 257 8.49 -10.46 -12.58
CA LEU A 257 7.59 -9.72 -11.71
C LEU A 257 8.40 -8.78 -10.80
N SER A 258 7.95 -7.54 -10.67
CA SER A 258 8.51 -6.60 -9.70
C SER A 258 7.92 -6.87 -8.32
N LEU A 259 8.78 -7.13 -7.34
CA LEU A 259 8.40 -7.38 -5.95
C LEU A 259 9.22 -6.54 -4.98
N ILE A 260 8.61 -6.20 -3.82
CA ILE A 260 9.24 -5.38 -2.79
C ILE A 260 10.55 -5.99 -2.28
N HIS A 261 10.62 -7.32 -2.09
CA HIS A 261 11.83 -7.97 -1.58
C HIS A 261 13.01 -7.94 -2.57
N ILE A 262 12.78 -7.56 -3.80
CA ILE A 262 13.79 -7.39 -4.85
C ILE A 262 14.17 -5.92 -4.96
N SER A 263 13.17 -5.04 -5.01
CA SER A 263 13.39 -3.59 -5.08
C SER A 263 13.88 -2.99 -3.75
N GLU A 264 13.55 -3.61 -2.63
CA GLU A 264 13.92 -3.17 -1.27
C GLU A 264 14.49 -4.33 -0.43
N PRO A 265 15.69 -4.86 -0.76
CA PRO A 265 16.24 -6.05 -0.11
C PRO A 265 16.50 -5.89 1.40
N THR A 266 16.57 -4.66 1.91
CA THR A 266 16.76 -4.37 3.33
C THR A 266 15.51 -4.63 4.19
N ARG A 267 14.32 -4.73 3.60
CA ARG A 267 13.09 -5.11 4.32
C ARG A 267 13.02 -6.58 4.72
N ARG A 268 13.94 -7.41 4.25
CA ARG A 268 14.01 -8.86 4.58
C ARG A 268 14.30 -9.17 6.06
N VAL A 269 14.65 -8.20 6.88
CA VAL A 269 15.13 -8.41 8.27
C VAL A 269 14.09 -8.06 9.33
N VAL A 270 12.87 -7.68 8.93
CA VAL A 270 11.83 -7.25 9.89
C VAL A 270 10.48 -7.90 9.53
N ILE A 271 10.44 -9.21 9.64
CA ILE A 271 9.19 -9.98 9.82
C ILE A 271 9.37 -10.85 11.05
#